data_5f89c8cf3ea90d64e067e7bf6560adf2
#
_entry.id   5f89c8cf3ea90d64e067e7bf6560adf2
#
_cell.length_a   1.000
_cell.length_b   1.000
_cell.length_c   1.000
_cell.angle_alpha   90.00
_cell.angle_beta   90.00
_cell.angle_gamma   90.00
#
_symmetry.space_group_name_H-M   'P 1'
#
loop_
_entity.id
_entity.type
_entity.pdbx_description
1 polymer ?
#
loop_
_entity_poly.entity_id
_entity_poly.type
_entity_poly.pdbx_seq_one_letter_code
_entity_poly.pdbx_strand_id
1 'polypeptide(L)'
;MRSGNCSPVHIHETLMINKSQDVIIVSGMSGSGKSTALNALEDLGYYCIDNLPGAMLPDFGPQISANPELYKKVALGIDARSRESDLQVVLDWMVLLRNENVDCKLLFITADKPVLIKRFSETRRRHPLTGSDRVLSDAIENETQLLESLRHHADQVIDSSHINIHQLRRQVWDFVDRRSSGLTIVLQSFAYKKGVPHDVDFMFDARILPNPYWQDELKALTGKDEAVGEWLENDQRVLKMTQDIHGFMNTWLPAFKNEQRSYVTIGIGCTGGRHRSVYLAEKLASSLGKDHKNVLVHHREMPFWDDE
;
A
#
# COMPACT_ATOMS: atom_id res chain seq x y z
N MET A 1 -14.68 25.77 51.85
CA MET A 1 -13.56 25.08 51.26
C MET A 1 -13.90 23.58 51.20
N ARG A 2 -14.35 23.10 50.05
CA ARG A 2 -14.57 21.66 49.81
C ARG A 2 -13.62 21.27 48.69
N SER A 3 -12.57 20.54 49.02
CA SER A 3 -11.61 19.92 48.11
C SER A 3 -12.31 18.81 47.35
N GLY A 4 -12.56 18.99 46.09
CA GLY A 4 -13.01 17.93 45.18
C GLY A 4 -11.83 17.04 44.84
N ASN A 5 -11.84 15.84 45.39
CA ASN A 5 -10.97 14.73 44.97
C ASN A 5 -11.40 14.28 43.59
N CYS A 6 -10.60 14.57 42.60
CA CYS A 6 -10.69 13.93 41.31
C CYS A 6 -10.03 12.56 41.40
N SER A 7 -10.84 11.52 41.56
CA SER A 7 -10.35 10.13 41.55
C SER A 7 -9.85 9.77 40.14
N PRO A 8 -8.72 9.07 40.01
CA PRO A 8 -8.27 8.57 38.70
C PRO A 8 -9.31 7.55 38.19
N VAL A 9 -9.75 7.76 36.96
CA VAL A 9 -10.63 6.84 36.25
C VAL A 9 -9.90 5.49 36.17
N HIS A 10 -10.45 4.49 36.85
CA HIS A 10 -9.99 3.10 36.76
C HIS A 10 -10.29 2.57 35.35
N ILE A 11 -9.29 2.59 34.48
CA ILE A 11 -9.28 1.85 33.19
C ILE A 11 -8.87 0.40 33.48
N HIS A 12 -9.64 -0.29 34.31
CA HIS A 12 -9.41 -1.71 34.65
C HIS A 12 -10.69 -2.53 34.47
N GLU A 13 -11.35 -2.41 33.32
CA GLU A 13 -12.17 -3.49 32.81
C GLU A 13 -11.40 -4.15 31.68
N THR A 14 -11.00 -5.39 31.92
CA THR A 14 -10.23 -6.26 31.04
C THR A 14 -10.96 -6.34 29.69
N LEU A 15 -10.43 -5.68 28.68
CA LEU A 15 -10.90 -5.79 27.29
C LEU A 15 -10.65 -7.24 26.84
N MET A 16 -11.67 -8.07 26.93
CA MET A 16 -11.66 -9.44 26.37
C MET A 16 -11.72 -9.38 24.84
N ILE A 17 -10.73 -8.77 24.21
CA ILE A 17 -10.62 -8.73 22.74
C ILE A 17 -10.04 -10.07 22.29
N ASN A 18 -10.77 -10.74 21.42
CA ASN A 18 -10.42 -12.07 20.94
C ASN A 18 -9.13 -11.99 20.09
N LYS A 19 -8.15 -12.88 20.32
CA LYS A 19 -6.83 -12.94 19.64
C LYS A 19 -6.87 -12.98 18.11
N SER A 20 -8.05 -13.03 17.49
CA SER A 20 -8.27 -13.07 16.05
C SER A 20 -8.71 -11.74 15.43
N GLN A 21 -8.82 -10.69 16.23
CA GLN A 21 -9.30 -9.39 15.74
C GLN A 21 -8.15 -8.55 15.19
N ASP A 22 -8.48 -7.80 14.13
CA ASP A 22 -7.59 -7.00 13.31
C ASP A 22 -8.03 -5.56 13.34
N VAL A 23 -7.24 -4.69 13.93
CA VAL A 23 -7.58 -3.27 14.08
C VAL A 23 -6.58 -2.42 13.30
N ILE A 24 -7.09 -1.60 12.39
CA ILE A 24 -6.27 -0.62 11.65
C ILE A 24 -6.77 0.78 11.98
N ILE A 25 -5.90 1.60 12.53
CA ILE A 25 -6.16 3.03 12.67
C ILE A 25 -5.62 3.73 11.41
N VAL A 26 -6.47 4.51 10.77
CA VAL A 26 -6.11 5.32 9.60
C VAL A 26 -6.13 6.78 10.01
N SER A 27 -4.97 7.42 10.02
CA SER A 27 -4.86 8.86 10.25
C SER A 27 -4.10 9.55 9.13
N GLY A 28 -3.96 10.86 9.19
CA GLY A 28 -3.20 11.62 8.20
C GLY A 28 -3.82 12.96 7.88
N MET A 29 -3.14 13.71 7.01
CA MET A 29 -3.50 15.07 6.63
C MET A 29 -4.87 15.14 5.94
N SER A 30 -5.61 16.19 6.19
CA SER A 30 -6.86 16.47 5.48
C SER A 30 -6.57 16.67 3.99
N GLY A 31 -7.32 15.95 3.12
CA GLY A 31 -7.08 15.94 1.67
C GLY A 31 -5.98 15.00 1.19
N SER A 32 -5.31 14.25 2.08
CA SER A 32 -4.27 13.29 1.69
C SER A 32 -4.82 11.97 1.13
N GLY A 33 -6.10 11.64 1.33
CA GLY A 33 -6.72 10.43 0.80
C GLY A 33 -7.17 9.42 1.86
N LYS A 34 -7.36 9.80 3.12
CA LYS A 34 -7.87 8.93 4.20
C LYS A 34 -9.14 8.15 3.81
N SER A 35 -10.15 8.85 3.28
CA SER A 35 -11.41 8.20 2.86
C SER A 35 -11.18 7.17 1.74
N THR A 36 -10.23 7.42 0.83
CA THR A 36 -9.84 6.44 -0.18
C THR A 36 -9.20 5.20 0.45
N ALA A 37 -8.40 5.38 1.50
CA ALA A 37 -7.80 4.27 2.22
C ALA A 37 -8.85 3.47 3.00
N LEU A 38 -9.80 4.13 3.68
CA LEU A 38 -10.89 3.46 4.37
C LEU A 38 -11.75 2.66 3.39
N ASN A 39 -12.11 3.23 2.23
CA ASN A 39 -12.84 2.50 1.18
C ASN A 39 -12.04 1.27 0.69
N ALA A 40 -10.71 1.38 0.56
CA ALA A 40 -9.88 0.25 0.17
C ALA A 40 -9.83 -0.84 1.24
N LEU A 41 -9.92 -0.49 2.52
CA LEU A 41 -10.02 -1.43 3.63
C LEU A 41 -11.41 -2.07 3.69
N GLU A 42 -12.49 -1.32 3.39
CA GLU A 42 -13.85 -1.84 3.29
C GLU A 42 -13.94 -2.92 2.20
N ASP A 43 -13.30 -2.71 1.03
CA ASP A 43 -13.21 -3.73 -0.03
C ASP A 43 -12.48 -5.01 0.42
N LEU A 44 -11.62 -4.94 1.45
CA LEU A 44 -10.96 -6.08 2.08
C LEU A 44 -11.76 -6.70 3.25
N GLY A 45 -13.00 -6.24 3.44
CA GLY A 45 -13.91 -6.74 4.45
C GLY A 45 -13.69 -6.18 5.85
N TYR A 46 -13.05 -5.00 5.98
CA TYR A 46 -12.99 -4.27 7.25
C TYR A 46 -14.29 -3.53 7.51
N TYR A 47 -14.75 -3.56 8.77
CA TYR A 47 -15.79 -2.67 9.25
C TYR A 47 -15.17 -1.29 9.47
N CYS A 48 -15.51 -0.33 8.60
CA CYS A 48 -14.87 0.99 8.59
C CYS A 48 -15.72 2.03 9.32
N ILE A 49 -15.10 2.78 10.25
CA ILE A 49 -15.71 3.94 10.91
C ILE A 49 -14.81 5.14 10.59
N ASP A 50 -15.35 6.13 9.88
CA ASP A 50 -14.64 7.36 9.57
C ASP A 50 -14.93 8.45 10.60
N ASN A 51 -13.93 9.29 10.89
CA ASN A 51 -14.01 10.44 11.81
C ASN A 51 -14.44 10.06 13.23
N LEU A 52 -13.99 8.92 13.75
CA LEU A 52 -14.23 8.57 15.15
C LEU A 52 -13.43 9.51 16.07
N PRO A 53 -14.07 10.23 17.01
CA PRO A 53 -13.35 10.99 18.00
C PRO A 53 -12.47 10.07 18.87
N GLY A 54 -11.19 10.44 19.05
CA GLY A 54 -10.27 9.61 19.84
C GLY A 54 -10.77 9.33 21.27
N ALA A 55 -11.46 10.32 21.88
CA ALA A 55 -12.07 10.17 23.20
C ALA A 55 -13.16 9.07 23.29
N MET A 56 -13.71 8.60 22.16
CA MET A 56 -14.72 7.52 22.14
C MET A 56 -14.09 6.11 22.05
N LEU A 57 -12.78 6.00 21.81
CA LEU A 57 -12.12 4.71 21.69
C LEU A 57 -12.25 3.83 22.95
N PRO A 58 -12.11 4.35 24.18
CA PRO A 58 -12.29 3.55 25.38
C PRO A 58 -13.70 2.93 25.48
N ASP A 59 -14.74 3.65 25.04
CA ASP A 59 -16.12 3.15 25.05
C ASP A 59 -16.39 2.20 23.90
N PHE A 60 -15.67 2.33 22.79
CA PHE A 60 -15.83 1.48 21.61
C PHE A 60 -15.12 0.12 21.76
N GLY A 61 -14.02 0.04 22.52
CA GLY A 61 -13.30 -1.21 22.76
C GLY A 61 -14.18 -2.34 23.29
N PRO A 62 -15.00 -2.13 24.34
CA PRO A 62 -15.95 -3.13 24.83
C PRO A 62 -16.97 -3.60 23.79
N GLN A 63 -17.41 -2.71 22.89
CA GLN A 63 -18.34 -3.05 21.82
C GLN A 63 -17.69 -3.99 20.77
N ILE A 64 -16.43 -3.73 20.43
CA ILE A 64 -15.64 -4.61 19.56
C ILE A 64 -15.54 -6.00 20.20
N SER A 65 -15.21 -6.08 21.48
CA SER A 65 -15.04 -7.33 22.21
C SER A 65 -16.33 -8.13 22.34
N ALA A 66 -17.45 -7.44 22.54
CA ALA A 66 -18.76 -8.08 22.69
C ALA A 66 -19.30 -8.69 21.37
N ASN A 67 -18.81 -8.24 20.22
CA ASN A 67 -19.29 -8.67 18.91
C ASN A 67 -18.14 -9.11 17.98
N PRO A 68 -17.38 -10.16 18.32
CA PRO A 68 -16.15 -10.55 17.63
C PRO A 68 -16.37 -10.95 16.16
N GLU A 69 -17.54 -11.49 15.81
CA GLU A 69 -17.86 -11.85 14.41
C GLU A 69 -18.08 -10.61 13.53
N LEU A 70 -18.74 -9.58 14.07
CA LEU A 70 -18.96 -8.31 13.37
C LEU A 70 -17.69 -7.49 13.24
N TYR A 71 -16.88 -7.47 14.29
CA TYR A 71 -15.67 -6.65 14.41
C TYR A 71 -14.38 -7.47 14.29
N LYS A 72 -14.41 -8.55 13.51
CA LYS A 72 -13.21 -9.35 13.22
C LYS A 72 -12.10 -8.54 12.57
N LYS A 73 -12.48 -7.63 11.68
CA LYS A 73 -11.60 -6.67 11.01
C LYS A 73 -12.22 -5.28 11.15
N VAL A 74 -11.52 -4.35 11.79
CA VAL A 74 -12.01 -2.99 12.03
C VAL A 74 -11.00 -1.98 11.51
N ALA A 75 -11.48 -0.95 10.82
CA ALA A 75 -10.67 0.20 10.43
C ALA A 75 -11.29 1.49 10.98
N LEU A 76 -10.48 2.27 11.71
CA LEU A 76 -10.92 3.48 12.40
C LEU A 76 -10.21 4.70 11.81
N GLY A 77 -10.98 5.60 11.21
CA GLY A 77 -10.48 6.88 10.71
C GLY A 77 -10.41 7.92 11.83
N ILE A 78 -9.22 8.42 12.12
CA ILE A 78 -8.97 9.49 13.10
C ILE A 78 -8.43 10.71 12.35
N ASP A 79 -9.00 11.87 12.57
CA ASP A 79 -8.58 13.11 11.91
C ASP A 79 -8.23 14.26 12.89
N ALA A 80 -7.74 15.36 12.32
CA ALA A 80 -7.31 16.54 13.07
C ALA A 80 -8.44 17.33 13.76
N ARG A 81 -9.70 16.91 13.64
CA ARG A 81 -10.81 17.50 14.42
C ARG A 81 -10.74 17.06 15.87
N SER A 82 -10.03 15.97 16.14
CA SER A 82 -9.72 15.52 17.49
C SER A 82 -8.80 16.53 18.19
N ARG A 83 -9.00 16.73 19.49
CA ARG A 83 -8.09 17.56 20.29
C ARG A 83 -6.77 16.83 20.48
N GLU A 84 -5.71 17.56 20.82
CA GLU A 84 -4.41 16.96 21.11
C GLU A 84 -4.51 15.87 22.21
N SER A 85 -5.31 16.11 23.24
CA SER A 85 -5.62 15.13 24.29
C SER A 85 -6.25 13.84 23.76
N ASP A 86 -7.07 13.95 22.74
CA ASP A 86 -7.77 12.81 22.12
C ASP A 86 -6.80 11.96 21.28
N LEU A 87 -5.78 12.60 20.68
CA LEU A 87 -4.74 11.89 19.92
C LEU A 87 -3.84 11.06 20.85
N GLN A 88 -3.58 11.54 22.08
CA GLN A 88 -2.86 10.74 23.08
C GLN A 88 -3.70 9.51 23.50
N VAL A 89 -5.02 9.65 23.67
CA VAL A 89 -5.91 8.53 23.94
C VAL A 89 -5.81 7.45 22.85
N VAL A 90 -5.67 7.85 21.58
CA VAL A 90 -5.48 6.90 20.46
C VAL A 90 -4.20 6.08 20.64
N LEU A 91 -3.08 6.72 20.97
CA LEU A 91 -1.80 6.04 21.19
C LEU A 91 -1.85 5.11 22.40
N ASP A 92 -2.43 5.57 23.50
CA ASP A 92 -2.58 4.76 24.72
C ASP A 92 -3.46 3.54 24.46
N TRP A 93 -4.54 3.72 23.70
CA TRP A 93 -5.43 2.62 23.31
C TRP A 93 -4.75 1.60 22.41
N MET A 94 -3.92 2.04 21.46
CA MET A 94 -3.10 1.14 20.62
C MET A 94 -2.15 0.29 21.47
N VAL A 95 -1.50 0.89 22.49
CA VAL A 95 -0.63 0.17 23.40
C VAL A 95 -1.40 -0.90 24.17
N LEU A 96 -2.60 -0.57 24.66
CA LEU A 96 -3.46 -1.52 25.36
C LEU A 96 -3.83 -2.71 24.47
N LEU A 97 -4.28 -2.46 23.22
CA LEU A 97 -4.62 -3.51 22.27
C LEU A 97 -3.43 -4.43 21.97
N ARG A 98 -2.25 -3.85 21.74
CA ARG A 98 -1.02 -4.61 21.47
C ARG A 98 -0.60 -5.47 22.65
N ASN A 99 -0.74 -4.98 23.87
CA ASN A 99 -0.47 -5.74 25.08
C ASN A 99 -1.42 -6.94 25.27
N GLU A 100 -2.63 -6.84 24.74
CA GLU A 100 -3.63 -7.92 24.69
C GLU A 100 -3.46 -8.86 23.48
N ASN A 101 -2.33 -8.73 22.74
CA ASN A 101 -2.03 -9.49 21.54
C ASN A 101 -3.05 -9.31 20.39
N VAL A 102 -3.72 -8.16 20.33
CA VAL A 102 -4.49 -7.73 19.16
C VAL A 102 -3.54 -7.14 18.15
N ASP A 103 -3.67 -7.53 16.89
CA ASP A 103 -2.89 -6.91 15.81
C ASP A 103 -3.46 -5.52 15.49
N CYS A 104 -2.94 -4.52 16.21
CA CYS A 104 -3.33 -3.12 16.04
C CYS A 104 -2.23 -2.36 15.32
N LYS A 105 -2.58 -1.76 14.16
CA LYS A 105 -1.65 -1.01 13.30
C LYS A 105 -2.17 0.40 13.03
N LEU A 106 -1.22 1.34 12.88
CA LEU A 106 -1.48 2.72 12.50
C LEU A 106 -0.94 2.99 11.08
N LEU A 107 -1.85 3.31 10.17
CA LEU A 107 -1.54 3.79 8.83
C LEU A 107 -1.69 5.31 8.80
N PHE A 108 -0.62 6.03 8.45
CA PHE A 108 -0.65 7.47 8.33
C PHE A 108 -0.53 7.89 6.85
N ILE A 109 -1.46 8.74 6.37
CA ILE A 109 -1.46 9.21 4.99
C ILE A 109 -1.12 10.69 4.96
N THR A 110 -0.10 11.04 4.19
CA THR A 110 0.36 12.43 4.02
C THR A 110 0.35 12.84 2.55
N ALA A 111 0.55 14.13 2.32
CA ALA A 111 0.90 14.69 1.02
C ALA A 111 1.60 16.05 1.23
N ASP A 112 2.38 16.45 0.24
CA ASP A 112 3.04 17.75 0.23
C ASP A 112 2.06 18.91 0.34
N LYS A 113 2.42 19.94 1.10
CA LYS A 113 1.59 21.14 1.31
C LYS A 113 1.07 21.77 0.01
N PRO A 114 1.87 21.94 -1.07
CA PRO A 114 1.35 22.45 -2.34
C PRO A 114 0.28 21.56 -2.97
N VAL A 115 0.44 20.23 -2.83
CA VAL A 115 -0.53 19.24 -3.35
C VAL A 115 -1.84 19.32 -2.58
N LEU A 116 -1.78 19.43 -1.25
CA LEU A 116 -2.96 19.60 -0.40
C LEU A 116 -3.69 20.90 -0.74
N ILE A 117 -2.98 22.02 -0.86
CA ILE A 117 -3.57 23.32 -1.26
C ILE A 117 -4.30 23.19 -2.60
N LYS A 118 -3.67 22.54 -3.59
CA LYS A 118 -4.26 22.30 -4.91
C LYS A 118 -5.55 21.47 -4.79
N ARG A 119 -5.52 20.34 -4.07
CA ARG A 119 -6.69 19.45 -3.87
C ARG A 119 -7.85 20.19 -3.19
N PHE A 120 -7.57 21.02 -2.18
CA PHE A 120 -8.61 21.85 -1.53
C PHE A 120 -9.20 22.88 -2.48
N SER A 121 -8.38 23.51 -3.32
CA SER A 121 -8.83 24.48 -4.32
C SER A 121 -9.73 23.83 -5.39
N GLU A 122 -9.38 22.63 -5.85
CA GLU A 122 -10.15 21.87 -6.83
C GLU A 122 -11.49 21.37 -6.27
N THR A 123 -11.50 20.87 -5.04
CA THR A 123 -12.72 20.32 -4.41
C THR A 123 -13.63 21.38 -3.79
N ARG A 124 -13.14 22.62 -3.64
CA ARG A 124 -13.82 23.74 -2.97
C ARG A 124 -14.34 23.41 -1.57
N ARG A 125 -13.75 22.42 -0.90
CA ARG A 125 -14.06 22.06 0.47
C ARG A 125 -13.31 22.97 1.44
N ARG A 126 -13.91 23.24 2.59
CA ARG A 126 -13.20 23.95 3.67
C ARG A 126 -12.32 22.96 4.42
N HIS A 127 -11.11 23.38 4.75
CA HIS A 127 -10.24 22.59 5.62
C HIS A 127 -10.83 22.53 7.04
N PRO A 128 -10.79 21.40 7.76
CA PRO A 128 -11.39 21.23 9.08
C PRO A 128 -10.94 22.25 10.12
N LEU A 129 -9.69 22.71 10.03
CA LEU A 129 -9.11 23.67 10.95
C LEU A 129 -9.15 25.12 10.45
N THR A 130 -9.82 25.41 9.31
CA THR A 130 -10.06 26.79 8.86
C THR A 130 -11.25 27.37 9.60
N GLY A 131 -11.03 28.51 10.27
CA GLY A 131 -12.07 29.38 10.85
C GLY A 131 -12.20 30.67 10.05
N SER A 132 -12.86 31.69 10.65
CA SER A 132 -12.99 33.04 10.08
C SER A 132 -11.64 33.75 9.89
N ASP A 133 -10.59 33.32 10.65
CA ASP A 133 -9.34 34.06 10.79
C ASP A 133 -8.10 33.27 10.35
N ARG A 134 -8.24 32.09 9.75
CA ARG A 134 -7.12 31.28 9.33
C ARG A 134 -7.17 30.98 7.84
N VAL A 135 -6.05 31.26 7.16
CA VAL A 135 -5.85 30.87 5.75
C VAL A 135 -5.51 29.38 5.65
N LEU A 136 -5.82 28.79 4.50
CA LEU A 136 -5.63 27.36 4.24
C LEU A 136 -4.18 26.90 4.52
N SER A 137 -3.19 27.71 4.15
CA SER A 137 -1.76 27.40 4.38
C SER A 137 -1.43 27.15 5.86
N ASP A 138 -1.95 28.03 6.74
CA ASP A 138 -1.69 27.97 8.17
C ASP A 138 -2.49 26.82 8.83
N ALA A 139 -3.70 26.55 8.31
CA ALA A 139 -4.49 25.41 8.78
C ALA A 139 -3.79 24.07 8.49
N ILE A 140 -3.16 23.91 7.31
CA ILE A 140 -2.38 22.71 6.96
C ILE A 140 -1.15 22.59 7.86
N GLU A 141 -0.47 23.69 8.15
CA GLU A 141 0.72 23.69 9.02
C GLU A 141 0.38 23.31 10.47
N ASN A 142 -0.71 23.89 11.00
CA ASN A 142 -1.22 23.53 12.32
C ASN A 142 -1.65 22.05 12.38
N GLU A 143 -2.29 21.54 11.32
CA GLU A 143 -2.66 20.12 11.23
C GLU A 143 -1.42 19.23 11.25
N THR A 144 -0.36 19.61 10.52
CA THR A 144 0.90 18.87 10.51
C THR A 144 1.50 18.75 11.91
N GLN A 145 1.55 19.85 12.65
CA GLN A 145 2.04 19.86 14.03
C GLN A 145 1.17 19.00 14.96
N LEU A 146 -0.15 19.15 14.86
CA LEU A 146 -1.11 18.41 15.68
C LEU A 146 -0.98 16.88 15.48
N LEU A 147 -0.80 16.43 14.24
CA LEU A 147 -0.76 15.01 13.90
C LEU A 147 0.66 14.39 13.96
N GLU A 148 1.69 15.19 14.31
CA GLU A 148 3.08 14.74 14.31
C GLU A 148 3.32 13.53 15.22
N SER A 149 2.68 13.47 16.39
CA SER A 149 2.79 12.33 17.29
C SER A 149 2.25 11.03 16.68
N LEU A 150 1.10 11.08 16.00
CA LEU A 150 0.55 9.93 15.29
C LEU A 150 1.44 9.50 14.11
N ARG A 151 1.98 10.48 13.38
CA ARG A 151 2.91 10.20 12.27
C ARG A 151 4.15 9.45 12.73
N HIS A 152 4.75 9.83 13.87
CA HIS A 152 5.93 9.17 14.43
C HIS A 152 5.66 7.74 14.93
N HIS A 153 4.43 7.47 15.40
CA HIS A 153 4.04 6.14 15.88
C HIS A 153 3.40 5.27 14.78
N ALA A 154 3.33 5.77 13.53
CA ALA A 154 2.73 5.02 12.43
C ALA A 154 3.59 3.82 12.04
N ASP A 155 2.94 2.66 11.90
CA ASP A 155 3.57 1.45 11.37
C ASP A 155 3.90 1.59 9.88
N GLN A 156 3.13 2.44 9.16
CA GLN A 156 3.46 2.88 7.81
C GLN A 156 2.96 4.31 7.56
N VAL A 157 3.80 5.08 6.86
CA VAL A 157 3.43 6.38 6.28
C VAL A 157 3.34 6.22 4.76
N ILE A 158 2.20 6.62 4.18
CA ILE A 158 2.01 6.68 2.73
C ILE A 158 2.00 8.15 2.30
N ASP A 159 2.94 8.52 1.45
CA ASP A 159 2.93 9.82 0.78
C ASP A 159 2.11 9.73 -0.52
N SER A 160 1.00 10.46 -0.54
CA SER A 160 0.08 10.48 -1.68
C SER A 160 0.34 11.63 -2.66
N SER A 161 1.44 12.36 -2.53
CA SER A 161 1.72 13.57 -3.33
C SER A 161 1.76 13.28 -4.83
N HIS A 162 2.37 12.16 -5.21
CA HIS A 162 2.66 11.80 -6.60
C HIS A 162 2.01 10.50 -7.05
N ILE A 163 1.09 9.95 -6.26
CA ILE A 163 0.38 8.72 -6.58
C ILE A 163 -1.09 9.00 -6.90
N ASN A 164 -1.66 8.20 -7.79
CA ASN A 164 -3.09 8.24 -8.10
C ASN A 164 -3.90 7.38 -7.11
N ILE A 165 -5.23 7.46 -7.22
CA ILE A 165 -6.17 6.74 -6.33
C ILE A 165 -5.93 5.21 -6.36
N HIS A 166 -5.64 4.65 -7.54
CA HIS A 166 -5.41 3.20 -7.69
C HIS A 166 -4.10 2.76 -7.02
N GLN A 167 -3.06 3.58 -7.13
CA GLN A 167 -1.78 3.34 -6.47
C GLN A 167 -1.91 3.46 -4.95
N LEU A 168 -2.67 4.46 -4.45
CA LEU A 168 -2.96 4.58 -3.03
C LEU A 168 -3.72 3.35 -2.50
N ARG A 169 -4.79 2.91 -3.18
CA ARG A 169 -5.54 1.70 -2.81
C ARG A 169 -4.64 0.48 -2.75
N ARG A 170 -3.76 0.31 -3.75
CA ARG A 170 -2.78 -0.80 -3.78
C ARG A 170 -1.84 -0.75 -2.58
N GLN A 171 -1.27 0.41 -2.24
CA GLN A 171 -0.39 0.54 -1.07
C GLN A 171 -1.12 0.23 0.25
N VAL A 172 -2.40 0.57 0.36
CA VAL A 172 -3.24 0.20 1.51
C VAL A 172 -3.46 -1.31 1.56
N TRP A 173 -3.73 -1.96 0.43
CA TRP A 173 -3.85 -3.42 0.36
C TRP A 173 -2.55 -4.12 0.73
N ASP A 174 -1.43 -3.66 0.22
CA ASP A 174 -0.09 -4.18 0.55
C ASP A 174 0.22 -4.03 2.05
N PHE A 175 -0.25 -2.95 2.69
CA PHE A 175 -0.13 -2.74 4.14
C PHE A 175 -0.89 -3.77 4.96
N VAL A 176 -2.09 -4.14 4.53
CA VAL A 176 -2.92 -5.16 5.19
C VAL A 176 -2.36 -6.55 4.98
N ASP A 177 -1.95 -6.86 3.75
CA ASP A 177 -1.49 -8.19 3.35
C ASP A 177 -0.09 -8.53 3.90
N ARG A 178 0.63 -7.56 4.48
CA ARG A 178 1.90 -7.78 5.19
C ARG A 178 1.88 -8.86 6.28
N ARG A 179 0.72 -9.35 6.66
CA ARG A 179 0.58 -10.50 7.56
C ARG A 179 1.05 -11.82 6.94
N SER A 180 1.04 -11.94 5.64
CA SER A 180 1.54 -13.12 4.95
C SER A 180 3.06 -13.08 4.75
N SER A 181 3.79 -12.33 5.57
CA SER A 181 5.23 -12.38 5.75
C SER A 181 6.03 -12.51 4.46
N GLY A 182 6.52 -11.43 3.95
CA GLY A 182 7.59 -11.52 2.96
C GLY A 182 7.52 -10.40 1.92
N LEU A 183 8.68 -10.11 1.39
CA LEU A 183 8.85 -9.24 0.25
C LEU A 183 7.98 -9.72 -0.92
N THR A 184 7.12 -8.86 -1.45
CA THR A 184 6.38 -9.12 -2.69
C THR A 184 7.24 -8.75 -3.88
N ILE A 185 7.47 -9.70 -4.78
CA ILE A 185 8.24 -9.50 -6.00
C ILE A 185 7.24 -9.27 -7.14
N VAL A 186 7.30 -8.10 -7.76
CA VAL A 186 6.44 -7.75 -8.90
C VAL A 186 7.28 -7.80 -10.18
N LEU A 187 6.91 -8.66 -11.10
CA LEU A 187 7.51 -8.73 -12.43
C LEU A 187 6.60 -7.99 -13.42
N GLN A 188 7.06 -6.87 -13.93
CA GLN A 188 6.28 -6.00 -14.81
C GLN A 188 6.81 -6.02 -16.23
N SER A 189 6.05 -6.55 -17.17
CA SER A 189 6.38 -6.39 -18.60
C SER A 189 5.87 -5.07 -19.14
N PHE A 190 6.65 -4.41 -20.01
CA PHE A 190 6.28 -3.13 -20.63
C PHE A 190 6.82 -2.97 -22.05
N ALA A 191 6.23 -1.99 -22.76
CA ALA A 191 6.64 -1.58 -24.09
C ALA A 191 7.47 -0.29 -24.05
N TYR A 192 8.70 -0.32 -24.57
CA TYR A 192 9.47 0.92 -24.75
C TYR A 192 8.77 1.94 -25.65
N LYS A 193 8.03 1.48 -26.69
CA LYS A 193 7.26 2.38 -27.57
C LYS A 193 6.16 3.18 -26.84
N LYS A 194 5.68 2.69 -25.68
CA LYS A 194 4.65 3.34 -24.83
C LYS A 194 5.23 4.02 -23.59
N GLY A 195 6.55 4.15 -23.52
CA GLY A 195 7.26 4.80 -22.42
C GLY A 195 7.69 3.84 -21.31
N VAL A 196 8.71 4.23 -20.60
CA VAL A 196 9.29 3.48 -19.47
C VAL A 196 8.43 3.69 -18.22
N PRO A 197 8.13 2.63 -17.45
CA PRO A 197 7.47 2.80 -16.16
C PRO A 197 8.38 3.52 -15.16
N HIS A 198 7.81 4.37 -14.31
CA HIS A 198 8.55 5.14 -13.30
C HIS A 198 8.60 4.43 -11.93
N ASP A 199 7.81 3.38 -11.75
CA ASP A 199 7.58 2.64 -10.51
C ASP A 199 8.34 1.30 -10.46
N VAL A 200 9.49 1.20 -11.13
CA VAL A 200 10.35 -0.01 -11.12
C VAL A 200 11.64 0.23 -10.37
N ASP A 201 12.06 -0.74 -9.55
CA ASP A 201 13.34 -0.71 -8.83
C ASP A 201 14.50 -1.17 -9.72
N PHE A 202 14.25 -2.16 -10.59
CA PHE A 202 15.20 -2.67 -11.58
C PHE A 202 14.57 -2.73 -12.96
N MET A 203 15.35 -2.46 -13.98
CA MET A 203 14.88 -2.49 -15.37
C MET A 203 15.83 -3.29 -16.26
N PHE A 204 15.25 -4.25 -17.01
CA PHE A 204 15.98 -5.06 -17.96
C PHE A 204 15.44 -4.89 -19.37
N ASP A 205 16.36 -4.69 -20.32
CA ASP A 205 16.02 -4.46 -21.72
C ASP A 205 16.11 -5.76 -22.52
N ALA A 206 14.94 -6.29 -22.90
CA ALA A 206 14.83 -7.51 -23.70
C ALA A 206 14.87 -7.27 -25.22
N ARG A 207 15.12 -6.04 -25.69
CA ARG A 207 15.14 -5.73 -27.15
C ARG A 207 16.31 -6.38 -27.89
N ILE A 208 17.39 -6.72 -27.16
CA ILE A 208 18.55 -7.41 -27.71
C ILE A 208 18.25 -8.89 -28.10
N LEU A 209 17.18 -9.46 -27.58
CA LEU A 209 16.77 -10.83 -27.84
C LEU A 209 16.06 -10.98 -29.19
N PRO A 210 16.02 -12.19 -29.77
CA PRO A 210 15.31 -12.46 -31.01
C PRO A 210 13.86 -11.98 -30.93
N ASN A 211 13.33 -11.48 -32.04
CA ASN A 211 12.01 -10.88 -32.06
C ASN A 211 10.97 -11.79 -32.75
N PRO A 212 10.04 -12.42 -32.00
CA PRO A 212 9.01 -13.28 -32.57
C PRO A 212 8.10 -12.59 -33.60
N TYR A 213 8.01 -11.26 -33.53
CA TYR A 213 7.19 -10.47 -34.47
C TYR A 213 7.55 -10.68 -35.94
N TRP A 214 8.80 -11.10 -36.24
CA TRP A 214 9.25 -11.36 -37.62
C TRP A 214 8.88 -12.76 -38.13
N GLN A 215 8.25 -13.58 -37.30
CA GLN A 215 7.71 -14.89 -37.65
C GLN A 215 6.20 -14.74 -37.83
N ASP A 216 5.68 -14.98 -39.03
CA ASP A 216 4.27 -14.75 -39.32
C ASP A 216 3.33 -15.56 -38.42
N GLU A 217 3.74 -16.79 -38.05
CA GLU A 217 2.99 -17.68 -37.18
C GLU A 217 2.96 -17.22 -35.71
N LEU A 218 3.96 -16.42 -35.26
CA LEU A 218 4.10 -15.97 -33.87
C LEU A 218 3.65 -14.53 -33.67
N LYS A 219 3.49 -13.79 -34.76
CA LYS A 219 3.22 -12.34 -34.72
C LYS A 219 1.97 -11.97 -33.94
N ALA A 220 0.90 -12.77 -34.09
CA ALA A 220 -0.37 -12.56 -33.43
C ALA A 220 -0.41 -13.07 -31.97
N LEU A 221 0.52 -13.96 -31.62
CA LEU A 221 0.63 -14.56 -30.30
C LEU A 221 1.27 -13.62 -29.27
N THR A 222 1.38 -14.07 -28.04
CA THR A 222 1.96 -13.34 -26.91
C THR A 222 3.07 -14.16 -26.26
N GLY A 223 3.83 -13.58 -25.37
CA GLY A 223 4.85 -14.30 -24.60
C GLY A 223 4.28 -15.32 -23.59
N LYS A 224 2.96 -15.44 -23.46
CA LYS A 224 2.28 -16.50 -22.70
C LYS A 224 2.02 -17.74 -23.51
N ASP A 225 2.03 -17.62 -24.83
CA ASP A 225 1.75 -18.74 -25.72
C ASP A 225 2.97 -19.65 -25.81
N GLU A 226 2.76 -20.97 -25.71
CA GLU A 226 3.78 -22.00 -25.70
C GLU A 226 4.68 -21.93 -26.92
N ALA A 227 4.11 -21.75 -28.11
CA ALA A 227 4.86 -21.61 -29.37
C ALA A 227 5.87 -20.46 -29.36
N VAL A 228 5.53 -19.33 -28.73
CA VAL A 228 6.45 -18.19 -28.58
C VAL A 228 7.54 -18.53 -27.57
N GLY A 229 7.17 -19.20 -26.48
CA GLY A 229 8.12 -19.68 -25.46
C GLY A 229 9.15 -20.65 -26.05
N GLU A 230 8.71 -21.70 -26.71
CA GLU A 230 9.58 -22.68 -27.37
C GLU A 230 10.51 -22.02 -28.38
N TRP A 231 10.00 -21.13 -29.22
CA TRP A 231 10.82 -20.43 -30.21
C TRP A 231 11.90 -19.56 -29.56
N LEU A 232 11.56 -18.84 -28.48
CA LEU A 232 12.51 -18.02 -27.74
C LEU A 232 13.56 -18.88 -27.00
N GLU A 233 13.19 -20.01 -26.44
CA GLU A 233 14.10 -20.91 -25.72
C GLU A 233 15.15 -21.56 -26.61
N ASN A 234 14.95 -21.63 -27.94
CA ASN A 234 15.96 -22.08 -28.90
C ASN A 234 17.16 -21.13 -29.02
N ASP A 235 17.06 -19.89 -28.53
CA ASP A 235 18.17 -18.94 -28.53
C ASP A 235 18.86 -18.91 -27.14
N GLN A 236 20.13 -19.24 -27.14
CA GLN A 236 20.93 -19.28 -25.90
C GLN A 236 20.99 -17.94 -25.15
N ARG A 237 20.84 -16.80 -25.87
CA ARG A 237 20.82 -15.47 -25.24
C ARG A 237 19.58 -15.28 -24.36
N VAL A 238 18.43 -15.87 -24.73
CA VAL A 238 17.20 -15.83 -23.94
C VAL A 238 17.38 -16.60 -22.64
N LEU A 239 17.91 -17.81 -22.73
CA LEU A 239 18.20 -18.64 -21.56
C LEU A 239 19.21 -17.97 -20.64
N LYS A 240 20.28 -17.41 -21.21
CA LYS A 240 21.32 -16.72 -20.46
C LYS A 240 20.78 -15.48 -19.75
N MET A 241 20.01 -14.62 -20.43
CA MET A 241 19.41 -13.44 -19.81
C MET A 241 18.46 -13.81 -18.67
N THR A 242 17.64 -14.83 -18.85
CA THR A 242 16.74 -15.32 -17.79
C THR A 242 17.54 -15.76 -16.56
N GLN A 243 18.64 -16.53 -16.76
CA GLN A 243 19.51 -16.99 -15.69
C GLN A 243 20.23 -15.83 -14.98
N ASP A 244 20.74 -14.87 -15.75
CA ASP A 244 21.45 -13.71 -15.19
C ASP A 244 20.53 -12.82 -14.33
N ILE A 245 19.31 -12.54 -14.82
CA ILE A 245 18.31 -11.78 -14.05
C ILE A 245 17.92 -12.56 -12.79
N HIS A 246 17.64 -13.86 -12.90
CA HIS A 246 17.31 -14.71 -11.77
C HIS A 246 18.43 -14.72 -10.72
N GLY A 247 19.69 -14.93 -11.14
CA GLY A 247 20.86 -14.92 -10.24
C GLY A 247 21.07 -13.56 -9.57
N PHE A 248 20.91 -12.46 -10.33
CA PHE A 248 20.97 -11.10 -9.81
C PHE A 248 19.89 -10.90 -8.74
N MET A 249 18.65 -11.28 -9.01
CA MET A 249 17.57 -11.12 -8.04
C MET A 249 17.78 -11.94 -6.78
N ASN A 250 18.20 -13.21 -6.91
CA ASN A 250 18.49 -14.05 -5.74
C ASN A 250 19.60 -13.47 -4.86
N THR A 251 20.54 -12.75 -5.44
CA THR A 251 21.61 -12.07 -4.69
C THR A 251 21.08 -10.88 -3.89
N TRP A 252 20.16 -10.09 -4.47
CA TRP A 252 19.76 -8.82 -3.87
C TRP A 252 18.44 -8.86 -3.11
N LEU A 253 17.51 -9.76 -3.43
CA LEU A 253 16.22 -9.87 -2.73
C LEU A 253 16.35 -10.04 -1.20
N PRO A 254 17.34 -10.79 -0.66
CA PRO A 254 17.53 -10.84 0.79
C PRO A 254 17.85 -9.49 1.44
N ALA A 255 18.61 -8.63 0.75
CA ALA A 255 18.91 -7.28 1.26
C ALA A 255 17.63 -6.43 1.34
N PHE A 256 16.77 -6.45 0.32
CA PHE A 256 15.49 -5.74 0.36
C PHE A 256 14.55 -6.27 1.45
N LYS A 257 14.57 -7.57 1.71
CA LYS A 257 13.82 -8.17 2.81
C LYS A 257 14.35 -7.70 4.18
N ASN A 258 15.67 -7.59 4.35
CA ASN A 258 16.29 -7.11 5.59
C ASN A 258 15.99 -5.62 5.83
N GLU A 259 15.88 -4.82 4.77
CA GLU A 259 15.44 -3.42 4.82
C GLU A 259 13.93 -3.25 5.03
N GLN A 260 13.22 -4.35 5.35
CA GLN A 260 11.78 -4.39 5.58
C GLN A 260 10.94 -3.81 4.43
N ARG A 261 11.46 -3.86 3.20
CA ARG A 261 10.68 -3.48 2.02
C ARG A 261 9.51 -4.42 1.82
N SER A 262 8.37 -3.83 1.47
CA SER A 262 7.12 -4.59 1.21
C SER A 262 7.11 -5.21 -0.17
N TYR A 263 7.69 -4.54 -1.16
CA TYR A 263 7.73 -5.02 -2.54
C TYR A 263 9.00 -4.54 -3.25
N VAL A 264 9.36 -5.28 -4.29
CA VAL A 264 10.37 -4.91 -5.28
C VAL A 264 9.77 -5.13 -6.66
N THR A 265 9.81 -4.11 -7.52
CA THR A 265 9.27 -4.16 -8.88
C THR A 265 10.40 -4.30 -9.89
N ILE A 266 10.34 -5.34 -10.71
CA ILE A 266 11.30 -5.65 -11.75
C ILE A 266 10.64 -5.42 -13.10
N GLY A 267 11.04 -4.36 -13.79
CA GLY A 267 10.57 -4.01 -15.12
C GLY A 267 11.34 -4.77 -16.20
N ILE A 268 10.63 -5.43 -17.11
CA ILE A 268 11.20 -6.08 -18.27
C ILE A 268 10.60 -5.46 -19.52
N GLY A 269 11.42 -4.80 -20.33
CA GLY A 269 10.97 -4.05 -21.49
C GLY A 269 11.32 -4.71 -22.82
N CYS A 270 10.36 -4.75 -23.74
CA CYS A 270 10.67 -4.99 -25.17
C CYS A 270 10.04 -3.90 -26.03
N THR A 271 10.15 -3.97 -27.35
CA THR A 271 9.64 -2.90 -28.24
C THR A 271 8.15 -2.67 -28.07
N GLY A 272 7.34 -3.74 -28.20
CA GLY A 272 5.88 -3.68 -28.16
C GLY A 272 5.23 -4.21 -26.88
N GLY A 273 5.98 -4.73 -25.92
CA GLY A 273 5.42 -5.23 -24.65
C GLY A 273 4.58 -6.52 -24.76
N ARG A 274 4.66 -7.25 -25.87
CA ARG A 274 3.76 -8.38 -26.18
C ARG A 274 4.43 -9.76 -26.10
N HIS A 275 5.67 -9.91 -26.58
CA HIS A 275 6.34 -11.21 -26.73
C HIS A 275 7.46 -11.39 -25.70
N ARG A 276 8.67 -10.85 -25.98
CA ARG A 276 9.91 -11.09 -25.21
C ARG A 276 9.81 -10.70 -23.74
N SER A 277 9.27 -9.50 -23.45
CA SER A 277 9.12 -9.00 -22.08
C SER A 277 8.09 -9.81 -21.29
N VAL A 278 7.00 -10.21 -21.95
CA VAL A 278 5.95 -11.04 -21.35
C VAL A 278 6.52 -12.43 -21.02
N TYR A 279 7.17 -13.08 -21.99
CA TYR A 279 7.80 -14.38 -21.79
C TYR A 279 8.80 -14.39 -20.63
N LEU A 280 9.72 -13.41 -20.62
CA LEU A 280 10.71 -13.31 -19.54
C LEU A 280 10.06 -13.07 -18.16
N ALA A 281 9.04 -12.23 -18.09
CA ALA A 281 8.32 -11.97 -16.84
C ALA A 281 7.67 -13.26 -16.30
N GLU A 282 6.97 -14.02 -17.14
CA GLU A 282 6.34 -15.28 -16.76
C GLU A 282 7.39 -16.34 -16.36
N LYS A 283 8.48 -16.47 -17.12
CA LYS A 283 9.54 -17.42 -16.84
C LYS A 283 10.25 -17.13 -15.53
N LEU A 284 10.57 -15.86 -15.27
CA LEU A 284 11.16 -15.42 -14.01
C LEU A 284 10.20 -15.59 -12.84
N ALA A 285 8.90 -15.32 -13.03
CA ALA A 285 7.90 -15.54 -11.99
C ALA A 285 7.81 -17.01 -11.58
N SER A 286 7.76 -17.90 -12.56
CA SER A 286 7.77 -19.34 -12.31
C SER A 286 9.04 -19.79 -11.58
N SER A 287 10.19 -19.20 -11.90
CA SER A 287 11.47 -19.54 -11.28
C SER A 287 11.58 -19.00 -9.86
N LEU A 288 11.31 -17.71 -9.66
CA LEU A 288 11.37 -17.05 -8.34
C LEU A 288 10.27 -17.55 -7.39
N GLY A 289 9.12 -17.95 -7.93
CA GLY A 289 8.00 -18.49 -7.15
C GLY A 289 8.32 -19.81 -6.45
N LYS A 290 9.42 -20.50 -6.81
CA LYS A 290 9.89 -21.70 -6.10
C LYS A 290 10.45 -21.36 -4.71
N ASP A 291 11.12 -20.20 -4.60
CA ASP A 291 11.82 -19.77 -3.39
C ASP A 291 11.09 -18.65 -2.65
N HIS A 292 10.19 -17.94 -3.33
CA HIS A 292 9.45 -16.79 -2.79
C HIS A 292 7.94 -17.00 -2.92
N LYS A 293 7.22 -16.87 -1.80
CA LYS A 293 5.76 -17.10 -1.74
C LYS A 293 4.94 -16.04 -2.47
N ASN A 294 5.44 -14.79 -2.52
CA ASN A 294 4.71 -13.65 -3.04
C ASN A 294 5.36 -13.12 -4.32
N VAL A 295 5.08 -13.77 -5.44
CA VAL A 295 5.51 -13.32 -6.77
C VAL A 295 4.29 -12.97 -7.60
N LEU A 296 4.23 -11.75 -8.11
CA LEU A 296 3.15 -11.22 -8.93
C LEU A 296 3.68 -10.88 -10.32
N VAL A 297 2.87 -11.15 -11.34
CA VAL A 297 3.15 -10.73 -12.71
C VAL A 297 2.13 -9.69 -13.14
N HIS A 298 2.62 -8.59 -13.72
CA HIS A 298 1.80 -7.54 -14.30
C HIS A 298 2.25 -7.24 -15.72
N HIS A 299 1.34 -7.38 -16.69
CA HIS A 299 1.59 -7.00 -18.07
C HIS A 299 0.91 -5.66 -18.36
N ARG A 300 1.72 -4.60 -18.40
CA ARG A 300 1.20 -3.23 -18.55
C ARG A 300 0.39 -3.02 -19.83
N GLU A 301 0.77 -3.72 -20.90
CA GLU A 301 0.17 -3.56 -22.22
C GLU A 301 -0.98 -4.55 -22.50
N MET A 302 -1.22 -5.53 -21.62
CA MET A 302 -2.21 -6.59 -21.83
C MET A 302 -3.63 -6.08 -22.14
N PRO A 303 -4.13 -5.01 -21.48
CA PRO A 303 -5.47 -4.47 -21.81
C PRO A 303 -5.62 -3.91 -23.22
N PHE A 304 -4.53 -3.75 -23.95
CA PHE A 304 -4.48 -3.10 -25.27
C PHE A 304 -4.03 -4.03 -26.39
N TRP A 305 -3.92 -5.35 -26.14
CA TRP A 305 -3.41 -6.30 -27.16
C TRP A 305 -4.42 -6.56 -28.28
N ASP A 306 -5.72 -6.39 -28.01
CA ASP A 306 -6.80 -6.64 -28.96
C ASP A 306 -7.10 -5.40 -29.84
N ASP A 307 -6.49 -4.24 -29.56
CA ASP A 307 -6.69 -2.99 -30.28
C ASP A 307 -5.62 -2.72 -31.39
N GLU A 308 -4.69 -3.65 -31.65
CA GLU A 308 -3.65 -3.61 -32.68
C GLU A 308 -3.83 -4.75 -33.70
#